data_d016012acc5ab8ba7c069a77705282dc
#
_entry.id   d016012acc5ab8ba7c069a77705282dc
#
_cell.length_a   1.000
_cell.length_b   1.000
_cell.length_c   1.000
_cell.angle_alpha   90.00
_cell.angle_beta   90.00
_cell.angle_gamma   90.00
#
_symmetry.space_group_name_H-M   'P 1'
#
loop_
_entity.id
_entity.type
_entity.pdbx_description
1 polymer ?
#
loop_
_entity_poly.entity_id
_entity_poly.type
_entity_poly.pdbx_seq_one_letter_code
_entity_poly.pdbx_strand_id
1 'polypeptide(L)'
;MRVLLRCDGGGPLGVGHVIRSLALAEAAVDAGHEVVVAGHFEGSFLQGQLAAAPVEVAQLSAWAADGDLQPLIDLVRRLRPDVLHVDSYLAPDRLRVLVTSTGGGAGLGDEDPTSLVVSNMEDGTFGRRPADVVVDPTFGAELSARPADGTPWLLRGSRYTPVRQRVIDARRRASDDRASDHRASDHRASDDRGPDDNVGGVGQVARSVLVVMGGTDPVGLAPGAVELLARTGLALEVTAIAVGENAERVRAAAQGSRLSLNVLAPVDDLAAMMSAHDLVISAAGTSIWELCCIGVPTAVAWAVDNQREGYERVVAAGAAIGLCGPELGRYELGGDERAVDRLKRALTDPEVRARLVRAGRQIVDGLGAWRVVRTWEQALAVPSPPEIGFDPMVARPATPEDSRQLWQWRNDPVTRAGSRSSAEVSWDDHLRWFTASLTRTDRVLLVVEDPAGPAGTVRWDLVRERDGEPGGSHEWEVSITVAPERRGQNLGRPLLRAGEVALAEKTSGVTRSGGTEVHAYLAVVRIDNQSSMRLFETSAYLPDLPPDPGGFMRFRKDARVT
;
A
#
# COMPACT_ATOMS: atom_id res chain seq x y z
N MET A 1 -12.69 4.83 -17.61
CA MET A 1 -11.59 5.73 -18.01
C MET A 1 -10.62 5.00 -18.91
N ARG A 2 -9.87 5.75 -19.72
CA ARG A 2 -8.73 5.26 -20.49
C ARG A 2 -7.44 5.65 -19.77
N VAL A 3 -6.59 4.67 -19.47
CA VAL A 3 -5.34 4.84 -18.73
C VAL A 3 -4.15 4.58 -19.64
N LEU A 4 -3.22 5.52 -19.69
CA LEU A 4 -1.93 5.37 -20.36
C LEU A 4 -0.84 5.24 -19.29
N LEU A 5 -0.17 4.10 -19.27
CA LEU A 5 0.97 3.82 -18.37
C LEU A 5 2.26 3.97 -19.17
N ARG A 6 3.13 4.89 -18.78
CA ARG A 6 4.43 5.13 -19.43
C ARG A 6 5.57 4.62 -18.52
N CYS A 7 6.22 3.56 -18.95
CA CYS A 7 7.38 2.99 -18.25
C CYS A 7 8.37 2.38 -19.25
N ASP A 8 9.63 2.21 -18.83
CA ASP A 8 10.65 1.50 -19.58
C ASP A 8 11.19 0.32 -18.78
N GLY A 9 11.74 -0.69 -19.44
CA GLY A 9 12.35 -1.82 -18.77
C GLY A 9 13.26 -2.66 -19.67
N GLY A 10 14.17 -3.37 -19.01
CA GLY A 10 15.21 -4.16 -19.64
C GLY A 10 16.59 -3.52 -19.51
N GLY A 11 17.62 -4.25 -19.92
CA GLY A 11 19.01 -3.79 -19.81
C GLY A 11 19.37 -3.28 -18.41
N PRO A 12 20.00 -2.09 -18.31
CA PRO A 12 20.43 -1.53 -17.02
C PRO A 12 19.28 -1.04 -16.14
N LEU A 13 18.07 -0.80 -16.69
CA LEU A 13 16.91 -0.34 -15.93
C LEU A 13 16.26 -1.47 -15.13
N GLY A 14 16.55 -2.73 -15.47
CA GLY A 14 15.89 -3.88 -14.88
C GLY A 14 14.42 -4.00 -15.31
N VAL A 15 13.64 -4.77 -14.54
CA VAL A 15 12.24 -5.09 -14.88
C VAL A 15 11.21 -4.44 -13.95
N GLY A 16 11.65 -3.84 -12.85
CA GLY A 16 10.79 -3.39 -11.75
C GLY A 16 9.70 -2.40 -12.16
N HIS A 17 10.06 -1.38 -12.95
CA HIS A 17 9.09 -0.36 -13.44
C HIS A 17 7.96 -0.99 -14.27
N VAL A 18 8.30 -1.91 -15.16
CA VAL A 18 7.30 -2.59 -16.00
C VAL A 18 6.41 -3.50 -15.16
N ILE A 19 7.00 -4.29 -14.25
CA ILE A 19 6.23 -5.22 -13.41
C ILE A 19 5.23 -4.49 -12.52
N ARG A 20 5.61 -3.39 -11.87
CA ARG A 20 4.67 -2.61 -11.05
C ARG A 20 3.66 -1.82 -11.88
N SER A 21 4.02 -1.36 -13.07
CA SER A 21 3.07 -0.77 -14.03
C SER A 21 2.06 -1.80 -14.51
N LEU A 22 2.48 -3.06 -14.77
CA LEU A 22 1.55 -4.14 -15.10
C LEU A 22 0.61 -4.49 -13.94
N ALA A 23 1.04 -4.37 -12.70
CA ALA A 23 0.16 -4.53 -11.55
C ALA A 23 -0.94 -3.46 -11.49
N LEU A 24 -0.60 -2.21 -11.81
CA LEU A 24 -1.58 -1.13 -11.96
C LEU A 24 -2.51 -1.37 -13.14
N ALA A 25 -1.96 -1.86 -14.26
CA ALA A 25 -2.72 -2.20 -15.46
C ALA A 25 -3.77 -3.29 -15.17
N GLU A 26 -3.38 -4.38 -14.51
CA GLU A 26 -4.30 -5.46 -14.10
C GLU A 26 -5.44 -4.89 -13.24
N ALA A 27 -5.11 -4.11 -12.21
CA ALA A 27 -6.12 -3.52 -11.33
C ALA A 27 -7.06 -2.54 -12.06
N ALA A 28 -6.56 -1.80 -13.04
CA ALA A 28 -7.38 -0.89 -13.84
C ALA A 28 -8.31 -1.66 -14.81
N VAL A 29 -7.82 -2.72 -15.44
CA VAL A 29 -8.64 -3.60 -16.28
C VAL A 29 -9.73 -4.29 -15.47
N ASP A 30 -9.40 -4.81 -14.28
CA ASP A 30 -10.36 -5.42 -13.36
C ASP A 30 -11.45 -4.42 -12.90
N ALA A 31 -11.11 -3.13 -12.83
CA ALA A 31 -12.07 -2.05 -12.56
C ALA A 31 -12.89 -1.63 -13.80
N GLY A 32 -12.71 -2.30 -14.95
CA GLY A 32 -13.44 -2.02 -16.19
C GLY A 32 -12.87 -0.87 -17.02
N HIS A 33 -11.58 -0.56 -16.89
CA HIS A 33 -10.92 0.52 -17.63
C HIS A 33 -10.13 0.00 -18.82
N GLU A 34 -9.98 0.85 -19.85
CA GLU A 34 -9.10 0.61 -20.99
C GLU A 34 -7.66 1.00 -20.62
N VAL A 35 -6.70 0.13 -20.89
CA VAL A 35 -5.29 0.36 -20.51
C VAL A 35 -4.36 0.19 -21.69
N VAL A 36 -3.49 1.19 -21.89
CA VAL A 36 -2.37 1.14 -22.82
C VAL A 36 -1.07 1.26 -22.02
N VAL A 37 -0.14 0.33 -22.23
CA VAL A 37 1.22 0.37 -21.66
C VAL A 37 2.17 0.82 -22.75
N ALA A 38 2.86 1.93 -22.53
CA ALA A 38 3.75 2.52 -23.53
C ALA A 38 5.17 2.64 -23.01
N GLY A 39 6.16 2.27 -23.84
CA GLY A 39 7.54 2.38 -23.44
C GLY A 39 8.54 1.65 -24.31
N HIS A 40 9.78 1.59 -23.83
CA HIS A 40 10.84 0.80 -24.40
C HIS A 40 11.05 -0.47 -23.57
N PHE A 41 10.90 -1.65 -24.21
CA PHE A 41 10.90 -2.93 -23.52
C PHE A 41 11.90 -3.88 -24.15
N GLU A 42 12.96 -4.21 -23.41
CA GLU A 42 14.02 -5.11 -23.84
C GLU A 42 14.01 -6.45 -23.12
N GLY A 43 14.33 -7.51 -23.85
CA GLY A 43 14.47 -8.87 -23.32
C GLY A 43 13.19 -9.71 -23.40
N SER A 44 13.40 -11.01 -23.64
CA SER A 44 12.31 -11.99 -23.84
C SER A 44 11.37 -12.11 -22.64
N PHE A 45 11.90 -11.97 -21.43
CA PHE A 45 11.08 -12.02 -20.22
C PHE A 45 10.02 -10.90 -20.21
N LEU A 46 10.41 -9.65 -20.46
CA LEU A 46 9.45 -8.53 -20.49
C LEU A 46 8.47 -8.65 -21.65
N GLN A 47 8.93 -9.07 -22.81
CA GLN A 47 8.05 -9.32 -23.96
C GLN A 47 6.99 -10.39 -23.62
N GLY A 48 7.39 -11.46 -22.93
CA GLY A 48 6.45 -12.50 -22.45
C GLY A 48 5.44 -11.94 -21.43
N GLN A 49 5.88 -11.14 -20.47
CA GLN A 49 5.00 -10.53 -19.45
C GLN A 49 3.99 -9.55 -20.08
N LEU A 50 4.41 -8.75 -21.05
CA LEU A 50 3.54 -7.82 -21.78
C LEU A 50 2.54 -8.55 -22.67
N ALA A 51 2.98 -9.59 -23.38
CA ALA A 51 2.12 -10.39 -24.24
C ALA A 51 1.03 -11.16 -23.45
N ALA A 52 1.33 -11.53 -22.20
CA ALA A 52 0.37 -12.20 -21.32
C ALA A 52 -0.60 -11.24 -20.60
N ALA A 53 -0.32 -9.94 -20.60
CA ALA A 53 -1.16 -8.96 -19.93
C ALA A 53 -2.37 -8.57 -20.81
N PRO A 54 -3.55 -8.32 -20.21
CA PRO A 54 -4.78 -7.93 -20.94
C PRO A 54 -4.78 -6.45 -21.33
N VAL A 55 -3.71 -5.96 -21.98
CA VAL A 55 -3.48 -4.55 -22.27
C VAL A 55 -3.00 -4.33 -23.69
N GLU A 56 -3.24 -3.15 -24.25
CA GLU A 56 -2.58 -2.71 -25.48
C GLU A 56 -1.15 -2.24 -25.17
N VAL A 57 -0.18 -2.60 -26.01
CA VAL A 57 1.22 -2.21 -25.86
C VAL A 57 1.64 -1.29 -26.98
N ALA A 58 2.14 -0.09 -26.66
CA ALA A 58 2.68 0.87 -27.59
C ALA A 58 4.21 1.00 -27.41
N GLN A 59 4.97 0.78 -28.49
CA GLN A 59 6.42 0.95 -28.46
C GLN A 59 6.77 2.43 -28.55
N LEU A 60 7.59 2.90 -27.62
CA LEU A 60 8.19 4.24 -27.64
C LEU A 60 9.71 4.14 -27.46
N SER A 61 10.42 5.21 -27.78
CA SER A 61 11.84 5.32 -27.44
C SER A 61 12.02 5.34 -25.91
N ALA A 62 13.14 4.79 -25.45
CA ALA A 62 13.54 4.90 -24.05
C ALA A 62 13.66 6.36 -23.63
N TRP A 63 13.38 6.66 -22.36
CA TRP A 63 13.69 7.96 -21.78
C TRP A 63 15.19 8.26 -21.85
N ALA A 64 15.54 9.46 -22.27
CA ALA A 64 16.89 10.01 -22.15
C ALA A 64 16.84 11.30 -21.32
N ALA A 65 17.93 11.68 -20.69
CA ALA A 65 18.00 12.85 -19.81
C ALA A 65 17.61 14.19 -20.51
N ASP A 66 17.82 14.25 -21.84
CA ASP A 66 17.45 15.33 -22.75
C ASP A 66 16.34 14.91 -23.74
N GLY A 67 15.61 13.83 -23.39
CA GLY A 67 14.76 13.08 -24.30
C GLY A 67 13.62 13.86 -24.89
N ASP A 68 13.36 13.57 -26.17
CA ASP A 68 12.24 14.08 -26.90
C ASP A 68 10.91 13.53 -26.34
N LEU A 69 10.06 14.42 -25.83
CA LEU A 69 8.72 14.09 -25.33
C LEU A 69 7.67 14.01 -26.44
N GLN A 70 8.02 14.41 -27.66
CA GLN A 70 7.06 14.50 -28.77
C GLN A 70 6.34 13.16 -29.04
N PRO A 71 7.02 12.00 -29.04
CA PRO A 71 6.34 10.72 -29.23
C PRO A 71 5.28 10.40 -28.15
N LEU A 72 5.54 10.76 -26.89
CA LEU A 72 4.56 10.62 -25.80
C LEU A 72 3.41 11.63 -25.98
N ILE A 73 3.71 12.88 -26.28
CA ILE A 73 2.71 13.93 -26.55
C ILE A 73 1.78 13.51 -27.68
N ASP A 74 2.32 13.00 -28.78
CA ASP A 74 1.53 12.56 -29.95
C ASP A 74 0.68 11.32 -29.57
N LEU A 75 1.19 10.44 -28.74
CA LEU A 75 0.42 9.31 -28.21
C LEU A 75 -0.73 9.77 -27.30
N VAL A 76 -0.49 10.73 -26.40
CA VAL A 76 -1.52 11.33 -25.53
C VAL A 76 -2.60 12.02 -26.38
N ARG A 77 -2.23 12.79 -27.40
CA ARG A 77 -3.18 13.44 -28.33
C ARG A 77 -4.04 12.43 -29.09
N ARG A 78 -3.42 11.33 -29.53
CA ARG A 78 -4.11 10.27 -30.30
C ARG A 78 -5.05 9.46 -29.40
N LEU A 79 -4.62 9.05 -28.22
CA LEU A 79 -5.38 8.19 -27.31
C LEU A 79 -6.40 8.97 -26.47
N ARG A 80 -6.15 10.26 -26.22
CA ARG A 80 -6.94 11.09 -25.28
C ARG A 80 -7.20 10.34 -23.95
N PRO A 81 -6.16 9.93 -23.23
CA PRO A 81 -6.35 9.22 -21.98
C PRO A 81 -6.92 10.15 -20.91
N ASP A 82 -7.72 9.60 -20.01
CA ASP A 82 -8.18 10.29 -18.78
C ASP A 82 -7.05 10.38 -17.75
N VAL A 83 -6.16 9.36 -17.73
CA VAL A 83 -5.02 9.25 -16.81
C VAL A 83 -3.76 8.95 -17.61
N LEU A 84 -2.70 9.72 -17.35
CA LEU A 84 -1.32 9.39 -17.72
C LEU A 84 -0.54 9.08 -16.44
N HIS A 85 -0.18 7.82 -16.22
CA HIS A 85 0.73 7.43 -15.15
C HIS A 85 2.14 7.22 -15.69
N VAL A 86 3.12 7.81 -15.01
CA VAL A 86 4.53 7.75 -15.40
C VAL A 86 5.36 7.08 -14.30
N ASP A 87 6.06 6.03 -14.69
CA ASP A 87 6.99 5.30 -13.83
C ASP A 87 8.40 5.32 -14.46
N SER A 88 9.16 6.36 -14.15
CA SER A 88 10.53 6.54 -14.65
C SER A 88 11.28 7.56 -13.80
N TYR A 89 12.55 7.27 -13.53
CA TYR A 89 13.46 8.25 -12.88
C TYR A 89 13.98 9.32 -13.86
N LEU A 90 13.85 9.08 -15.15
CA LEU A 90 14.40 9.95 -16.22
C LEU A 90 13.38 10.91 -16.82
N ALA A 91 12.09 10.79 -16.46
CA ALA A 91 11.08 11.69 -16.98
C ALA A 91 11.31 13.13 -16.45
N PRO A 92 11.13 14.16 -17.28
CA PRO A 92 11.43 15.54 -16.91
C PRO A 92 10.42 16.12 -15.90
N ASP A 93 10.88 17.01 -15.02
CA ASP A 93 10.04 17.65 -13.98
C ASP A 93 8.85 18.43 -14.57
N ARG A 94 8.99 18.96 -15.79
CA ARG A 94 7.96 19.72 -16.50
C ARG A 94 6.94 18.86 -17.23
N LEU A 95 6.97 17.53 -17.07
CA LEU A 95 6.11 16.60 -17.82
C LEU A 95 4.64 16.99 -17.75
N ARG A 96 4.11 17.27 -16.54
CA ARG A 96 2.71 17.68 -16.35
C ARG A 96 2.34 18.89 -17.19
N VAL A 97 3.13 19.95 -17.13
CA VAL A 97 2.89 21.18 -17.90
C VAL A 97 2.93 20.90 -19.41
N LEU A 98 3.90 20.12 -19.87
CA LEU A 98 4.07 19.83 -21.30
C LEU A 98 2.91 19.00 -21.87
N VAL A 99 2.41 17.99 -21.17
CA VAL A 99 1.30 17.16 -21.67
C VAL A 99 -0.06 17.85 -21.55
N THR A 100 -0.26 18.72 -20.55
CA THR A 100 -1.54 19.45 -20.37
C THR A 100 -1.63 20.69 -21.28
N SER A 101 -0.51 21.41 -21.50
CA SER A 101 -0.49 22.59 -22.37
C SER A 101 -0.68 22.27 -23.87
N THR A 102 -0.42 21.04 -24.26
CA THR A 102 -0.58 20.61 -25.68
C THR A 102 -2.01 20.20 -26.01
N GLY A 103 -2.90 20.08 -25.06
CA GLY A 103 -4.35 19.86 -25.26
C GLY A 103 -5.11 21.14 -25.67
N GLY A 104 -4.54 22.33 -25.42
CA GLY A 104 -5.17 23.65 -25.65
C GLY A 104 -4.75 24.39 -26.90
N GLY A 105 -4.12 23.77 -27.91
CA GLY A 105 -3.63 24.40 -29.12
C GLY A 105 -4.65 24.41 -30.27
N ALA A 106 -5.21 25.60 -30.55
CA ALA A 106 -5.82 26.10 -31.77
C ALA A 106 -6.49 25.08 -32.70
N GLY A 107 -7.82 24.90 -32.58
CA GLY A 107 -8.61 24.38 -33.68
C GLY A 107 -9.64 23.30 -33.42
N LEU A 108 -9.95 22.97 -32.17
CA LEU A 108 -11.10 22.12 -31.82
C LEU A 108 -12.05 22.94 -30.96
N GLY A 109 -13.34 22.96 -31.37
CA GLY A 109 -14.38 23.79 -30.78
C GLY A 109 -14.49 23.66 -29.27
N ASP A 110 -15.25 24.55 -28.64
CA ASP A 110 -15.57 24.76 -27.22
C ASP A 110 -16.03 23.51 -26.44
N GLU A 111 -15.47 22.33 -26.66
CA GLU A 111 -15.62 21.18 -25.80
C GLU A 111 -14.54 21.24 -24.72
N ASP A 112 -14.98 21.34 -23.48
CA ASP A 112 -14.24 21.35 -22.23
C ASP A 112 -13.01 20.40 -22.31
N PRO A 113 -11.77 20.86 -22.09
CA PRO A 113 -10.62 19.97 -22.14
C PRO A 113 -10.82 18.92 -21.04
N THR A 114 -11.13 17.69 -21.44
CA THR A 114 -11.18 16.55 -20.51
C THR A 114 -9.93 16.61 -19.67
N SER A 115 -10.08 16.78 -18.36
CA SER A 115 -9.01 17.05 -17.42
C SER A 115 -8.12 15.81 -17.33
N LEU A 116 -7.02 15.76 -18.09
CA LEU A 116 -6.01 14.72 -17.98
C LEU A 116 -5.41 14.72 -16.58
N VAL A 117 -5.58 13.64 -15.85
CA VAL A 117 -4.90 13.40 -14.58
C VAL A 117 -3.51 12.86 -14.87
N VAL A 118 -2.48 13.59 -14.45
CA VAL A 118 -1.09 13.13 -14.51
C VAL A 118 -0.71 12.50 -13.17
N SER A 119 -0.38 11.21 -13.20
CA SER A 119 0.05 10.42 -12.05
C SER A 119 1.53 10.07 -12.17
N ASN A 120 2.27 10.12 -11.07
CA ASN A 120 3.69 9.84 -11.03
C ASN A 120 4.07 8.83 -9.97
N MET A 121 4.93 7.86 -10.35
CA MET A 121 5.56 6.94 -9.41
C MET A 121 6.87 7.52 -8.90
N GLU A 122 7.07 7.48 -7.58
CA GLU A 122 8.33 7.83 -6.90
C GLU A 122 8.85 6.62 -6.12
N ASP A 123 10.14 6.60 -5.84
CA ASP A 123 10.77 5.69 -4.90
C ASP A 123 11.59 6.53 -3.90
N GLY A 124 10.94 7.03 -2.85
CA GLY A 124 11.53 7.94 -1.88
C GLY A 124 11.96 9.26 -2.51
N THR A 125 13.26 9.43 -2.79
CA THR A 125 13.79 10.63 -3.44
C THR A 125 13.95 10.48 -4.96
N PHE A 126 13.84 9.27 -5.50
CA PHE A 126 14.00 8.99 -6.92
C PHE A 126 12.71 9.21 -7.70
N GLY A 127 12.81 9.79 -8.88
CA GLY A 127 11.67 10.05 -9.77
C GLY A 127 10.70 11.10 -9.25
N ARG A 128 11.09 11.93 -8.28
CA ARG A 128 10.26 12.94 -7.64
C ARG A 128 9.94 14.08 -8.60
N ARG A 129 8.64 14.36 -8.82
CA ARG A 129 8.16 15.48 -9.65
C ARG A 129 6.73 15.88 -9.31
N PRO A 130 6.31 17.13 -9.60
CA PRO A 130 4.92 17.55 -9.43
C PRO A 130 3.98 16.77 -10.34
N ALA A 131 2.84 16.31 -9.79
CA ALA A 131 1.80 15.59 -10.50
C ALA A 131 0.43 15.89 -9.89
N ASP A 132 -0.67 15.40 -10.48
CA ASP A 132 -1.99 15.44 -9.83
C ASP A 132 -2.07 14.35 -8.76
N VAL A 133 -1.51 13.17 -9.05
CA VAL A 133 -1.41 12.04 -8.12
C VAL A 133 0.04 11.59 -8.05
N VAL A 134 0.62 11.55 -6.86
CA VAL A 134 1.93 10.95 -6.62
C VAL A 134 1.75 9.65 -5.85
N VAL A 135 2.40 8.60 -6.33
CA VAL A 135 2.46 7.28 -5.69
C VAL A 135 3.90 7.02 -5.25
N ASP A 136 4.16 7.00 -3.96
CA ASP A 136 5.46 6.64 -3.37
C ASP A 136 5.26 5.39 -2.48
N PRO A 137 5.42 4.18 -3.04
CA PRO A 137 5.18 2.93 -2.31
C PRO A 137 6.30 2.56 -1.35
N THR A 138 7.31 3.43 -1.17
CA THR A 138 8.45 3.18 -0.29
C THR A 138 7.95 3.00 1.15
N PHE A 139 8.34 1.91 1.79
CA PHE A 139 7.95 1.63 3.17
C PHE A 139 8.46 2.72 4.11
N GLY A 140 7.54 3.33 4.87
CA GLY A 140 7.81 4.47 5.76
C GLY A 140 7.93 5.82 5.04
N ALA A 141 7.57 5.92 3.76
CA ALA A 141 7.56 7.20 3.04
C ALA A 141 6.60 8.22 3.70
N GLU A 142 5.49 7.74 4.24
CA GLU A 142 4.50 8.53 4.97
C GLU A 142 5.07 9.23 6.22
N LEU A 143 6.14 8.70 6.79
CA LEU A 143 6.84 9.23 7.96
C LEU A 143 7.95 10.22 7.60
N SER A 144 8.28 10.34 6.33
CA SER A 144 9.38 11.19 5.84
C SER A 144 8.85 12.51 5.28
N ALA A 145 9.56 13.61 5.51
CA ALA A 145 9.20 14.88 4.91
C ALA A 145 9.31 14.81 3.37
N ARG A 146 8.32 15.38 2.67
CA ARG A 146 8.36 15.62 1.22
C ARG A 146 8.13 17.10 0.97
N PRO A 147 8.98 17.77 0.17
CA PRO A 147 8.76 19.17 -0.17
C PRO A 147 7.38 19.38 -0.82
N ALA A 148 6.69 20.43 -0.42
CA ALA A 148 5.43 20.82 -1.02
C ALA A 148 5.68 21.32 -2.46
N ASP A 149 5.07 20.66 -3.44
CA ASP A 149 5.22 20.97 -4.87
C ASP A 149 3.86 21.21 -5.56
N GLY A 150 2.79 21.35 -4.77
CA GLY A 150 1.44 21.54 -5.27
C GLY A 150 0.72 20.26 -5.70
N THR A 151 1.31 19.08 -5.47
CA THR A 151 0.62 17.79 -5.70
C THR A 151 -0.55 17.62 -4.73
N PRO A 152 -1.80 17.54 -5.22
CA PRO A 152 -2.98 17.44 -4.35
C PRO A 152 -3.17 16.05 -3.74
N TRP A 153 -2.85 14.97 -4.47
CA TRP A 153 -3.07 13.60 -4.04
C TRP A 153 -1.74 12.89 -3.80
N LEU A 154 -1.41 12.61 -2.54
CA LEU A 154 -0.16 11.95 -2.14
C LEU A 154 -0.48 10.57 -1.55
N LEU A 155 -0.13 9.52 -2.27
CA LEU A 155 -0.26 8.12 -1.87
C LEU A 155 1.13 7.63 -1.44
N ARG A 156 1.40 7.66 -0.13
CA ARG A 156 2.74 7.39 0.39
C ARG A 156 2.73 6.23 1.37
N GLY A 157 3.75 5.37 1.25
CA GLY A 157 3.93 4.20 2.09
C GLY A 157 3.58 2.88 1.40
N SER A 158 4.03 1.78 1.98
CA SER A 158 3.94 0.43 1.42
C SER A 158 2.50 -0.07 1.16
N ARG A 159 1.51 0.54 1.79
CA ARG A 159 0.08 0.24 1.52
C ARG A 159 -0.34 0.55 0.07
N TYR A 160 0.44 1.37 -0.65
CA TYR A 160 0.23 1.70 -2.06
C TYR A 160 1.13 0.91 -3.00
N THR A 161 1.84 -0.09 -2.48
CA THR A 161 2.72 -0.96 -3.30
C THR A 161 1.89 -1.75 -4.30
N PRO A 162 2.08 -1.54 -5.62
CA PRO A 162 1.40 -2.32 -6.63
C PRO A 162 1.98 -3.73 -6.68
N VAL A 163 1.15 -4.74 -6.53
CA VAL A 163 1.50 -6.14 -6.72
C VAL A 163 0.58 -6.80 -7.72
N ARG A 164 1.12 -7.72 -8.55
CA ARG A 164 0.38 -8.44 -9.58
C ARG A 164 -0.68 -9.35 -8.97
N GLN A 165 -1.76 -9.61 -9.70
CA GLN A 165 -2.84 -10.50 -9.26
C GLN A 165 -2.32 -11.90 -8.87
N ARG A 166 -1.35 -12.46 -9.60
CA ARG A 166 -0.69 -13.74 -9.27
C ARG A 166 -0.03 -13.75 -7.88
N VAL A 167 0.45 -12.60 -7.38
CA VAL A 167 1.00 -12.46 -6.02
C VAL A 167 -0.11 -12.56 -4.98
N ILE A 168 -1.25 -11.91 -5.25
CA ILE A 168 -2.45 -12.00 -4.41
C ILE A 168 -2.98 -13.42 -4.37
N ASP A 169 -3.00 -14.11 -5.50
CA ASP A 169 -3.42 -15.51 -5.59
C ASP A 169 -2.46 -16.45 -4.86
N ALA A 170 -1.15 -16.20 -4.95
CA ALA A 170 -0.15 -16.92 -4.15
C ALA A 170 -0.33 -16.70 -2.64
N ARG A 171 -0.66 -15.46 -2.21
CA ARG A 171 -1.02 -15.17 -0.81
C ARG A 171 -2.23 -15.98 -0.35
N ARG A 172 -3.28 -16.08 -1.17
CA ARG A 172 -4.49 -16.86 -0.86
C ARG A 172 -4.15 -18.33 -0.71
N ARG A 173 -3.44 -18.93 -1.68
CA ARG A 173 -2.97 -20.33 -1.63
C ARG A 173 -2.16 -20.59 -0.37
N ALA A 174 -1.14 -19.78 -0.08
CA ALA A 174 -0.32 -19.90 1.12
C ALA A 174 -1.12 -19.79 2.43
N SER A 175 -2.27 -19.14 2.43
CA SER A 175 -3.17 -19.06 3.59
C SER A 175 -4.04 -20.31 3.72
N ASP A 176 -4.55 -20.84 2.61
CA ASP A 176 -5.41 -22.03 2.56
C ASP A 176 -4.62 -23.30 2.93
N ASP A 177 -3.39 -23.45 2.43
CA ASP A 177 -2.51 -24.57 2.75
C ASP A 177 -2.18 -24.61 4.25
N ARG A 178 -1.89 -23.45 4.86
CA ARG A 178 -1.65 -23.34 6.30
C ARG A 178 -2.90 -23.64 7.14
N ALA A 179 -4.09 -23.27 6.65
CA ALA A 179 -5.35 -23.59 7.31
C ALA A 179 -5.69 -25.09 7.23
N SER A 180 -5.29 -25.78 6.15
CA SER A 180 -5.50 -27.24 5.99
C SER A 180 -4.56 -28.05 6.87
N ASP A 181 -3.30 -27.65 7.01
CA ASP A 181 -2.33 -28.30 7.91
C ASP A 181 -2.73 -28.19 9.40
N HIS A 182 -3.38 -27.10 9.78
CA HIS A 182 -3.94 -26.97 11.14
C HIS A 182 -5.10 -27.92 11.41
N ARG A 183 -6.01 -28.12 10.45
CA ARG A 183 -7.11 -29.08 10.61
C ARG A 183 -6.62 -30.52 10.74
N ALA A 184 -5.49 -30.83 10.12
CA ALA A 184 -4.85 -32.16 10.26
C ALA A 184 -4.13 -32.35 11.60
N SER A 185 -3.69 -31.26 12.27
CA SER A 185 -3.03 -31.29 13.58
C SER A 185 -4.00 -31.17 14.77
N ASP A 186 -5.18 -30.56 14.59
CA ASP A 186 -6.17 -30.29 15.64
C ASP A 186 -7.00 -31.52 16.09
N HIS A 187 -6.79 -32.68 15.49
CA HIS A 187 -7.32 -33.91 16.12
C HIS A 187 -6.59 -34.30 17.41
N ARG A 188 -5.69 -33.46 17.94
CA ARG A 188 -4.91 -33.77 19.16
C ARG A 188 -4.81 -32.71 20.24
N ALA A 189 -5.42 -31.53 20.14
CA ALA A 189 -5.41 -30.58 21.28
C ALA A 189 -6.58 -29.60 21.20
N SER A 190 -7.50 -29.67 22.16
CA SER A 190 -8.44 -28.61 22.54
C SER A 190 -7.71 -27.51 23.29
N ASP A 191 -7.82 -26.22 22.91
CA ASP A 191 -8.25 -25.10 23.74
C ASP A 191 -7.88 -23.72 23.14
N ASP A 192 -8.91 -22.90 23.09
CA ASP A 192 -8.98 -21.45 23.33
C ASP A 192 -7.91 -20.53 22.71
N ARG A 193 -8.05 -20.18 21.40
CA ARG A 193 -7.43 -19.00 20.78
C ARG A 193 -8.33 -18.39 19.71
N GLY A 194 -8.42 -17.05 19.72
CA GLY A 194 -9.28 -16.26 18.83
C GLY A 194 -8.92 -16.33 17.33
N PRO A 195 -9.80 -15.84 16.42
CA PRO A 195 -9.70 -16.09 14.98
C PRO A 195 -8.57 -15.37 14.22
N ASP A 196 -7.82 -14.46 14.84
CA ASP A 196 -6.74 -13.69 14.18
C ASP A 196 -5.30 -14.23 14.42
N ASP A 197 -5.13 -15.22 15.26
CA ASP A 197 -3.81 -15.78 15.61
C ASP A 197 -3.33 -16.94 14.72
N ASN A 198 -3.98 -17.17 13.56
CA ASN A 198 -3.74 -18.34 12.75
C ASN A 198 -2.50 -18.20 11.82
N VAL A 199 -1.30 -18.04 12.41
CA VAL A 199 0.01 -18.08 11.73
C VAL A 199 0.69 -19.46 11.84
N GLY A 200 -0.05 -20.48 12.20
CA GLY A 200 0.45 -21.78 12.60
C GLY A 200 0.60 -22.84 11.52
N GLY A 201 1.27 -22.59 10.41
CA GLY A 201 1.57 -23.61 9.39
C GLY A 201 3.03 -23.63 8.95
N VAL A 202 3.94 -23.13 9.77
CA VAL A 202 5.38 -23.18 9.50
C VAL A 202 5.93 -24.46 10.11
N GLY A 203 6.19 -25.50 9.28
CA GLY A 203 6.73 -26.79 9.73
C GLY A 203 7.94 -26.65 10.66
N GLN A 204 8.19 -27.63 11.53
CA GLN A 204 9.18 -27.54 12.60
C GLN A 204 10.60 -27.21 12.13
N VAL A 205 11.01 -27.66 10.94
CA VAL A 205 12.30 -27.34 10.32
C VAL A 205 12.10 -27.04 8.84
N ALA A 206 12.60 -25.90 8.38
CA ALA A 206 12.60 -25.58 6.96
C ALA A 206 13.50 -26.52 6.17
N ARG A 207 13.02 -26.99 5.00
CA ARG A 207 13.74 -27.93 4.12
C ARG A 207 14.00 -27.34 2.75
N SER A 208 13.12 -26.47 2.27
CA SER A 208 13.19 -25.89 0.92
C SER A 208 13.52 -24.40 0.97
N VAL A 209 14.50 -23.98 0.15
CA VAL A 209 14.95 -22.60 0.05
C VAL A 209 14.98 -22.18 -1.41
N LEU A 210 14.34 -21.05 -1.72
CA LEU A 210 14.47 -20.41 -3.03
C LEU A 210 15.50 -19.27 -2.95
N VAL A 211 16.42 -19.21 -3.91
CA VAL A 211 17.36 -18.11 -4.08
C VAL A 211 17.03 -17.36 -5.37
N VAL A 212 16.63 -16.09 -5.27
CA VAL A 212 16.28 -15.25 -6.42
C VAL A 212 16.77 -13.81 -6.21
N MET A 213 17.80 -13.41 -6.97
CA MET A 213 18.45 -12.10 -6.84
C MET A 213 17.99 -11.12 -7.94
N GLY A 214 16.64 -10.95 -8.06
CA GLY A 214 16.03 -10.18 -9.14
C GLY A 214 16.03 -10.91 -10.48
N GLY A 215 15.69 -10.20 -11.57
CA GLY A 215 15.51 -10.81 -12.88
C GLY A 215 16.79 -11.33 -13.53
N THR A 216 17.93 -10.73 -13.29
CA THR A 216 19.20 -11.03 -13.99
C THR A 216 20.41 -11.19 -13.07
N ASP A 217 20.28 -10.89 -11.79
CA ASP A 217 21.38 -10.87 -10.80
C ASP A 217 22.66 -10.21 -11.36
N PRO A 218 22.60 -8.92 -11.72
CA PRO A 218 23.67 -8.25 -12.46
C PRO A 218 24.99 -8.12 -11.64
N VAL A 219 24.92 -8.24 -10.33
CA VAL A 219 26.08 -8.15 -9.43
C VAL A 219 26.54 -9.52 -8.91
N GLY A 220 25.80 -10.60 -9.24
CA GLY A 220 26.19 -11.96 -8.90
C GLY A 220 26.07 -12.30 -7.42
N LEU A 221 24.97 -11.93 -6.76
CA LEU A 221 24.74 -12.23 -5.34
C LEU A 221 24.28 -13.68 -5.07
N ALA A 222 23.66 -14.35 -6.04
CA ALA A 222 23.14 -15.71 -5.88
C ALA A 222 24.20 -16.72 -5.43
N PRO A 223 25.44 -16.74 -5.98
CA PRO A 223 26.49 -17.61 -5.48
C PRO A 223 26.80 -17.43 -4.00
N GLY A 224 26.94 -16.18 -3.54
CA GLY A 224 27.20 -15.86 -2.11
C GLY A 224 26.06 -16.29 -1.21
N ALA A 225 24.80 -16.17 -1.66
CA ALA A 225 23.63 -16.65 -0.90
C ALA A 225 23.66 -18.18 -0.75
N VAL A 226 24.01 -18.92 -1.82
CA VAL A 226 24.16 -20.38 -1.75
C VAL A 226 25.35 -20.78 -0.86
N GLU A 227 26.43 -20.05 -0.88
CA GLU A 227 27.56 -20.26 0.03
C GLU A 227 27.16 -20.08 1.51
N LEU A 228 26.40 -19.02 1.84
CA LEU A 228 25.86 -18.84 3.20
C LEU A 228 24.99 -20.04 3.62
N LEU A 229 24.11 -20.53 2.73
CA LEU A 229 23.32 -21.73 2.99
C LEU A 229 24.19 -22.98 3.22
N ALA A 230 25.21 -23.20 2.39
CA ALA A 230 26.16 -24.30 2.53
C ALA A 230 26.85 -24.29 3.91
N ARG A 231 27.26 -23.10 4.36
CA ARG A 231 27.92 -22.89 5.66
C ARG A 231 26.99 -23.13 6.87
N THR A 232 25.67 -23.14 6.70
CA THR A 232 24.75 -23.55 7.79
C THR A 232 24.93 -25.01 8.22
N GLY A 233 25.50 -25.85 7.33
CA GLY A 233 25.66 -27.29 7.54
C GLY A 233 24.36 -28.10 7.53
N LEU A 234 23.23 -27.47 7.21
CA LEU A 234 21.92 -28.13 7.13
C LEU A 234 21.75 -28.86 5.79
N ALA A 235 20.98 -29.95 5.80
CA ALA A 235 20.58 -30.63 4.57
C ALA A 235 19.31 -29.91 4.03
N LEU A 236 19.47 -29.18 2.93
CA LEU A 236 18.40 -28.36 2.35
C LEU A 236 18.22 -28.65 0.86
N GLU A 237 16.98 -28.54 0.39
CA GLU A 237 16.64 -28.49 -1.02
C GLU A 237 16.67 -27.02 -1.47
N VAL A 238 17.64 -26.65 -2.30
CA VAL A 238 17.85 -25.28 -2.74
C VAL A 238 17.49 -25.15 -4.21
N THR A 239 16.55 -24.29 -4.53
CA THR A 239 16.28 -23.86 -5.91
C THR A 239 16.87 -22.48 -6.10
N ALA A 240 17.78 -22.32 -7.08
CA ALA A 240 18.38 -21.03 -7.41
C ALA A 240 17.98 -20.60 -8.82
N ILE A 241 17.53 -19.35 -8.97
CA ILE A 241 17.29 -18.74 -10.30
C ILE A 241 18.58 -18.07 -10.73
N ALA A 242 19.25 -18.65 -11.72
CA ALA A 242 20.52 -18.11 -12.25
C ALA A 242 20.75 -18.54 -13.69
N VAL A 243 21.43 -17.73 -14.48
CA VAL A 243 21.77 -18.01 -15.88
C VAL A 243 23.25 -17.71 -16.14
N GLY A 244 23.79 -18.28 -17.24
CA GLY A 244 25.14 -18.02 -17.70
C GLY A 244 26.20 -18.31 -16.64
N GLU A 245 27.18 -17.44 -16.49
CA GLU A 245 28.30 -17.58 -15.54
C GLU A 245 27.83 -17.65 -14.08
N ASN A 246 26.75 -16.91 -13.72
CA ASN A 246 26.20 -16.99 -12.37
C ASN A 246 25.66 -18.39 -12.03
N ALA A 247 25.11 -19.12 -13.00
CA ALA A 247 24.65 -20.49 -12.78
C ALA A 247 25.83 -21.44 -12.47
N GLU A 248 26.96 -21.27 -13.14
CA GLU A 248 28.19 -22.06 -12.87
C GLU A 248 28.74 -21.75 -11.46
N ARG A 249 28.80 -20.47 -11.09
CA ARG A 249 29.26 -20.02 -9.77
C ARG A 249 28.33 -20.52 -8.64
N VAL A 250 27.01 -20.52 -8.86
CA VAL A 250 26.03 -21.08 -7.93
C VAL A 250 26.26 -22.59 -7.72
N ARG A 251 26.51 -23.36 -8.79
CA ARG A 251 26.85 -24.79 -8.68
C ARG A 251 28.14 -25.01 -7.92
N ALA A 252 29.17 -24.20 -8.19
CA ALA A 252 30.45 -24.26 -7.48
C ALA A 252 30.29 -23.96 -5.97
N ALA A 253 29.48 -22.97 -5.59
CA ALA A 253 29.21 -22.60 -4.21
C ALA A 253 28.55 -23.72 -3.38
N ALA A 254 27.81 -24.62 -4.01
CA ALA A 254 27.17 -25.76 -3.34
C ALA A 254 28.07 -27.00 -3.24
N GLN A 255 29.23 -27.04 -3.94
CA GLN A 255 30.08 -28.23 -3.95
C GLN A 255 30.58 -28.61 -2.56
N GLY A 256 30.55 -29.90 -2.25
CA GLY A 256 31.01 -30.44 -0.97
C GLY A 256 30.09 -30.12 0.22
N SER A 257 28.97 -29.42 0.00
CA SER A 257 27.96 -29.13 1.02
C SER A 257 26.90 -30.22 1.13
N ARG A 258 25.96 -30.03 2.07
CA ARG A 258 24.78 -30.93 2.25
C ARG A 258 23.54 -30.41 1.48
N LEU A 259 23.72 -29.48 0.54
CA LEU A 259 22.63 -28.93 -0.24
C LEU A 259 22.27 -29.83 -1.42
N SER A 260 20.97 -30.06 -1.63
CA SER A 260 20.44 -30.59 -2.90
C SER A 260 20.07 -29.39 -3.77
N LEU A 261 20.93 -29.05 -4.75
CA LEU A 261 20.80 -27.81 -5.53
C LEU A 261 20.12 -28.08 -6.89
N ASN A 262 19.09 -27.29 -7.17
CA ASN A 262 18.47 -27.18 -8.50
C ASN A 262 18.66 -25.74 -9.02
N VAL A 263 19.23 -25.58 -10.22
CA VAL A 263 19.44 -24.27 -10.84
C VAL A 263 18.52 -24.13 -12.04
N LEU A 264 17.67 -23.11 -12.01
CA LEU A 264 16.66 -22.84 -13.03
C LEU A 264 16.92 -21.51 -13.73
N ALA A 265 16.50 -21.41 -14.99
CA ALA A 265 16.34 -20.13 -15.68
C ALA A 265 15.14 -19.34 -15.07
N PRO A 266 15.02 -18.03 -15.35
CA PRO A 266 13.85 -17.25 -14.95
C PRO A 266 12.54 -17.93 -15.34
N VAL A 267 11.57 -17.91 -14.41
CA VAL A 267 10.28 -18.59 -14.54
C VAL A 267 9.15 -17.57 -14.69
N ASP A 268 8.07 -17.98 -15.36
CA ASP A 268 6.93 -17.09 -15.61
C ASP A 268 6.10 -16.80 -14.35
N ASP A 269 5.88 -17.79 -13.50
CA ASP A 269 5.14 -17.65 -12.23
C ASP A 269 6.08 -17.79 -11.02
N LEU A 270 6.87 -16.74 -10.81
CA LEU A 270 7.78 -16.66 -9.65
C LEU A 270 6.99 -16.60 -8.33
N ALA A 271 5.80 -15.99 -8.31
CA ALA A 271 4.99 -15.89 -7.11
C ALA A 271 4.52 -17.25 -6.58
N ALA A 272 4.11 -18.16 -7.47
CA ALA A 272 3.80 -19.53 -7.09
C ALA A 272 5.04 -20.26 -6.55
N MET A 273 6.19 -20.08 -7.19
CA MET A 273 7.44 -20.66 -6.71
C MET A 273 7.84 -20.12 -5.33
N MET A 274 7.74 -18.80 -5.10
CA MET A 274 7.99 -18.17 -3.80
C MET A 274 7.11 -18.77 -2.70
N SER A 275 5.81 -18.95 -2.97
CA SER A 275 4.85 -19.46 -1.98
C SER A 275 5.07 -20.94 -1.63
N ALA A 276 5.74 -21.71 -2.49
CA ALA A 276 6.00 -23.13 -2.31
C ALA A 276 7.26 -23.46 -1.49
N HIS A 277 8.06 -22.46 -1.10
CA HIS A 277 9.30 -22.65 -0.35
C HIS A 277 9.17 -22.18 1.10
N ASP A 278 9.89 -22.83 2.01
CA ASP A 278 9.89 -22.52 3.43
C ASP A 278 10.61 -21.21 3.76
N LEU A 279 11.60 -20.83 2.93
CA LEU A 279 12.35 -19.59 3.05
C LEU A 279 12.77 -19.11 1.65
N VAL A 280 12.74 -17.81 1.42
CA VAL A 280 13.25 -17.20 0.19
C VAL A 280 14.38 -16.23 0.51
N ILE A 281 15.48 -16.35 -0.23
CA ILE A 281 16.58 -15.37 -0.22
C ILE A 281 16.48 -14.53 -1.47
N SER A 282 16.34 -13.19 -1.30
CA SER A 282 16.11 -12.27 -2.41
C SER A 282 16.94 -11.00 -2.32
N ALA A 283 17.12 -10.33 -3.46
CA ALA A 283 17.57 -8.94 -3.45
C ALA A 283 16.45 -8.02 -2.95
N ALA A 284 16.82 -6.92 -2.28
CA ALA A 284 15.89 -5.94 -1.71
C ALA A 284 15.29 -4.97 -2.78
N GLY A 285 14.96 -5.51 -3.96
CA GLY A 285 14.21 -4.81 -5.01
C GLY A 285 12.70 -4.97 -4.84
N THR A 286 11.94 -4.84 -5.94
CA THR A 286 10.47 -4.97 -5.94
C THR A 286 9.97 -6.32 -5.42
N SER A 287 10.74 -7.39 -5.60
CA SER A 287 10.36 -8.75 -5.16
C SER A 287 10.18 -8.87 -3.64
N ILE A 288 10.83 -8.00 -2.84
CA ILE A 288 10.65 -8.02 -1.38
C ILE A 288 9.22 -7.71 -0.98
N TRP A 289 8.56 -6.80 -1.70
CA TRP A 289 7.17 -6.43 -1.44
C TRP A 289 6.21 -7.54 -1.85
N GLU A 290 6.54 -8.27 -2.92
CA GLU A 290 5.79 -9.48 -3.31
C GLU A 290 5.90 -10.57 -2.23
N LEU A 291 7.11 -10.80 -1.71
CA LEU A 291 7.36 -11.75 -0.61
C LEU A 291 6.63 -11.35 0.68
N CYS A 292 6.67 -10.07 1.05
CA CYS A 292 5.89 -9.54 2.17
C CYS A 292 4.39 -9.77 1.96
N CYS A 293 3.87 -9.50 0.76
CA CYS A 293 2.47 -9.71 0.43
C CYS A 293 2.06 -11.18 0.53
N ILE A 294 2.81 -12.10 -0.06
CA ILE A 294 2.56 -13.55 0.00
C ILE A 294 2.64 -14.03 1.46
N GLY A 295 3.56 -13.45 2.23
CA GLY A 295 3.86 -13.87 3.60
C GLY A 295 4.75 -15.11 3.62
N VAL A 296 5.89 -15.03 2.92
CA VAL A 296 6.92 -16.07 2.94
C VAL A 296 8.07 -15.60 3.83
N PRO A 297 8.63 -16.46 4.71
CA PRO A 297 9.84 -16.13 5.45
C PRO A 297 10.94 -15.70 4.50
N THR A 298 11.54 -14.53 4.72
CA THR A 298 12.42 -13.89 3.74
C THR A 298 13.74 -13.48 4.36
N ALA A 299 14.83 -13.73 3.64
CA ALA A 299 16.13 -13.15 3.90
C ALA A 299 16.55 -12.27 2.71
N VAL A 300 17.18 -11.13 2.97
CA VAL A 300 17.44 -10.12 1.95
C VAL A 300 18.89 -9.65 1.92
N ALA A 301 19.34 -9.35 0.72
CA ALA A 301 20.55 -8.59 0.45
C ALA A 301 20.22 -7.38 -0.44
N TRP A 302 21.02 -6.32 -0.40
CA TRP A 302 20.86 -5.21 -1.34
C TRP A 302 22.03 -5.21 -2.33
N ALA A 303 21.71 -4.91 -3.59
CA ALA A 303 22.65 -4.96 -4.71
C ALA A 303 23.06 -3.57 -5.21
N VAL A 304 22.15 -2.59 -5.12
CA VAL A 304 22.31 -1.22 -5.64
C VAL A 304 21.77 -0.21 -4.62
N ASP A 305 22.30 1.02 -4.65
CA ASP A 305 22.07 2.03 -3.60
C ASP A 305 20.60 2.36 -3.38
N ASN A 306 19.75 2.35 -4.42
CA ASN A 306 18.32 2.59 -4.28
C ASN A 306 17.55 1.49 -3.52
N GLN A 307 18.16 0.31 -3.31
CA GLN A 307 17.59 -0.78 -2.53
C GLN A 307 17.93 -0.68 -1.04
N ARG A 308 18.95 0.10 -0.68
CA ARG A 308 19.50 0.14 0.67
C ARG A 308 18.48 0.59 1.71
N GLU A 309 17.76 1.67 1.45
CA GLU A 309 16.77 2.21 2.38
C GLU A 309 15.63 1.21 2.63
N GLY A 310 15.11 0.58 1.57
CA GLY A 310 14.10 -0.48 1.68
C GLY A 310 14.59 -1.69 2.46
N TYR A 311 15.84 -2.11 2.23
CA TYR A 311 16.51 -3.17 2.98
C TYR A 311 16.59 -2.84 4.48
N GLU A 312 17.12 -1.67 4.83
CA GLU A 312 17.30 -1.26 6.22
C GLU A 312 15.95 -1.21 6.96
N ARG A 313 14.92 -0.66 6.34
CA ARG A 313 13.57 -0.53 6.92
C ARG A 313 12.88 -1.87 7.11
N VAL A 314 12.92 -2.77 6.12
CA VAL A 314 12.23 -4.07 6.22
C VAL A 314 12.91 -4.99 7.24
N VAL A 315 14.24 -4.89 7.38
CA VAL A 315 14.99 -5.62 8.41
C VAL A 315 14.70 -5.05 9.80
N ALA A 316 14.68 -3.72 9.94
CA ALA A 316 14.34 -3.07 11.21
C ALA A 316 12.90 -3.38 11.66
N ALA A 317 11.94 -3.52 10.74
CA ALA A 317 10.57 -3.93 11.01
C ALA A 317 10.43 -5.44 11.33
N GLY A 318 11.51 -6.21 11.27
CA GLY A 318 11.46 -7.66 11.52
C GLY A 318 10.72 -8.47 10.47
N ALA A 319 10.50 -7.90 9.27
CA ALA A 319 9.82 -8.57 8.16
C ALA A 319 10.77 -9.38 7.26
N ALA A 320 12.07 -9.16 7.37
CA ALA A 320 13.08 -9.94 6.68
C ALA A 320 14.36 -10.06 7.51
N ILE A 321 15.17 -11.08 7.20
CA ILE A 321 16.52 -11.25 7.75
C ILE A 321 17.50 -10.52 6.85
N GLY A 322 18.28 -9.59 7.41
CA GLY A 322 19.36 -8.95 6.67
C GLY A 322 20.56 -9.85 6.52
N LEU A 323 21.08 -9.98 5.30
CA LEU A 323 22.29 -10.77 4.97
C LEU A 323 23.53 -9.91 4.79
N CYS A 324 23.38 -8.59 4.57
CA CYS A 324 24.48 -7.64 4.47
C CYS A 324 24.75 -7.02 5.84
N GLY A 325 26.02 -6.90 6.23
CA GLY A 325 26.43 -6.15 7.42
C GLY A 325 26.86 -4.72 7.08
N PRO A 326 26.90 -3.79 8.05
CA PRO A 326 27.36 -2.42 7.83
C PRO A 326 28.85 -2.34 7.45
N GLU A 327 29.61 -3.39 7.72
CA GLU A 327 31.04 -3.48 7.50
C GLU A 327 31.44 -4.21 6.20
N LEU A 328 30.48 -4.94 5.58
CA LEU A 328 30.70 -5.65 4.32
C LEU A 328 30.39 -4.72 3.15
N GLY A 329 31.37 -4.53 2.28
CA GLY A 329 31.19 -3.81 1.01
C GLY A 329 29.99 -4.42 0.23
N ARG A 330 29.39 -3.62 -0.62
CA ARG A 330 28.10 -3.83 -1.32
C ARG A 330 27.88 -5.22 -1.95
N TYR A 331 28.89 -6.05 -2.13
CA TYR A 331 28.86 -7.16 -3.09
C TYR A 331 29.38 -8.50 -2.55
N GLU A 332 29.67 -8.64 -1.27
CA GLU A 332 30.20 -9.89 -0.71
C GLU A 332 29.26 -10.45 0.35
N LEU A 333 28.48 -11.48 -0.01
CA LEU A 333 27.59 -12.17 0.92
C LEU A 333 28.26 -13.32 1.67
N GLY A 334 29.34 -13.90 1.18
CA GLY A 334 29.88 -15.18 1.67
C GLY A 334 30.61 -15.14 3.03
N GLY A 335 31.05 -13.98 3.51
CA GLY A 335 32.03 -13.85 4.63
C GLY A 335 31.43 -13.67 6.03
N ASP A 336 30.15 -13.36 6.20
CA ASP A 336 29.56 -12.98 7.50
C ASP A 336 29.02 -14.18 8.29
N GLU A 337 29.72 -14.58 9.37
CA GLU A 337 29.26 -15.60 10.32
C GLU A 337 27.90 -15.24 10.95
N ARG A 338 27.63 -13.97 11.21
CA ARG A 338 26.35 -13.52 11.75
C ARG A 338 25.19 -13.75 10.78
N ALA A 339 25.45 -13.63 9.46
CA ALA A 339 24.46 -13.94 8.44
C ALA A 339 24.14 -15.45 8.42
N VAL A 340 25.17 -16.30 8.55
CA VAL A 340 25.01 -17.76 8.68
C VAL A 340 24.15 -18.10 9.89
N ASP A 341 24.45 -17.50 11.06
CA ASP A 341 23.70 -17.74 12.31
C ASP A 341 22.24 -17.29 12.20
N ARG A 342 22.00 -16.12 11.56
CA ARG A 342 20.62 -15.62 11.33
C ARG A 342 19.84 -16.57 10.42
N LEU A 343 20.44 -17.02 9.30
CA LEU A 343 19.84 -17.99 8.38
C LEU A 343 19.58 -19.32 9.10
N LYS A 344 20.56 -19.85 9.82
CA LYS A 344 20.41 -21.11 10.54
C LYS A 344 19.27 -21.04 11.54
N ARG A 345 19.15 -19.93 12.27
CA ARG A 345 18.05 -19.70 13.21
C ARG A 345 16.69 -19.68 12.49
N ALA A 346 16.56 -18.96 11.37
CA ALA A 346 15.32 -18.95 10.61
C ALA A 346 14.96 -20.33 10.04
N LEU A 347 15.95 -21.13 9.63
CA LEU A 347 15.71 -22.45 9.09
C LEU A 347 15.28 -23.46 10.17
N THR A 348 15.75 -23.30 11.41
CA THR A 348 15.52 -24.27 12.48
C THR A 348 14.41 -23.86 13.47
N ASP A 349 14.09 -22.56 13.59
CA ASP A 349 13.10 -22.02 14.54
C ASP A 349 11.84 -21.56 13.81
N PRO A 350 10.69 -22.28 13.97
CA PRO A 350 9.43 -21.91 13.33
C PRO A 350 8.86 -20.58 13.83
N GLU A 351 9.13 -20.19 15.09
CA GLU A 351 8.66 -18.91 15.62
C GLU A 351 9.34 -17.71 14.95
N VAL A 352 10.61 -17.85 14.57
CA VAL A 352 11.30 -16.83 13.80
C VAL A 352 10.60 -16.66 12.46
N ARG A 353 10.31 -17.75 11.75
CA ARG A 353 9.61 -17.70 10.47
C ARG A 353 8.20 -17.11 10.61
N ALA A 354 7.46 -17.51 11.64
CA ALA A 354 6.12 -16.98 11.89
C ALA A 354 6.13 -15.46 12.14
N ARG A 355 7.12 -14.95 12.89
CA ARG A 355 7.29 -13.49 13.09
C ARG A 355 7.57 -12.75 11.78
N LEU A 356 8.48 -13.27 10.94
CA LEU A 356 8.78 -12.67 9.64
C LEU A 356 7.55 -12.59 8.74
N VAL A 357 6.74 -13.66 8.71
CA VAL A 357 5.48 -13.70 7.94
C VAL A 357 4.47 -12.67 8.44
N ARG A 358 4.27 -12.59 9.76
CA ARG A 358 3.34 -11.60 10.34
C ARG A 358 3.75 -10.18 9.99
N ALA A 359 5.02 -9.84 10.26
CA ALA A 359 5.54 -8.51 9.98
C ALA A 359 5.47 -8.16 8.48
N GLY A 360 5.82 -9.09 7.57
CA GLY A 360 5.72 -8.86 6.13
C GLY A 360 4.30 -8.58 5.67
N ARG A 361 3.32 -9.37 6.13
CA ARG A 361 1.90 -9.20 5.76
C ARG A 361 1.28 -7.89 6.29
N GLN A 362 1.82 -7.33 7.37
CA GLN A 362 1.42 -6.02 7.87
C GLN A 362 1.94 -4.88 6.98
N ILE A 363 3.11 -5.06 6.35
CA ILE A 363 3.71 -4.07 5.46
C ILE A 363 2.97 -3.99 4.12
N VAL A 364 2.65 -5.15 3.48
CA VAL A 364 2.00 -5.20 2.16
C VAL A 364 0.75 -6.07 2.21
N ASP A 365 -0.41 -5.44 2.13
CA ASP A 365 -1.71 -6.12 2.19
C ASP A 365 -2.25 -6.62 0.84
N GLY A 366 -1.61 -6.23 -0.28
CA GLY A 366 -1.99 -6.62 -1.64
C GLY A 366 -3.02 -5.69 -2.30
N LEU A 367 -3.47 -4.63 -1.64
CA LEU A 367 -4.48 -3.70 -2.16
C LEU A 367 -3.90 -2.42 -2.78
N GLY A 368 -2.58 -2.30 -2.87
CA GLY A 368 -1.93 -1.06 -3.31
C GLY A 368 -2.35 -0.62 -4.71
N ALA A 369 -2.36 -1.52 -5.68
CA ALA A 369 -2.78 -1.22 -7.06
C ALA A 369 -4.26 -0.79 -7.11
N TRP A 370 -5.15 -1.47 -6.38
CA TRP A 370 -6.56 -1.09 -6.27
C TRP A 370 -6.72 0.34 -5.70
N ARG A 371 -5.98 0.69 -4.63
CA ARG A 371 -6.03 2.04 -4.04
C ARG A 371 -5.58 3.12 -5.03
N VAL A 372 -4.53 2.86 -5.79
CA VAL A 372 -4.03 3.79 -6.81
C VAL A 372 -5.08 4.04 -7.88
N VAL A 373 -5.67 2.98 -8.44
CA VAL A 373 -6.71 3.09 -9.48
C VAL A 373 -7.93 3.86 -8.95
N ARG A 374 -8.41 3.55 -7.74
CA ARG A 374 -9.52 4.28 -7.11
C ARG A 374 -9.20 5.76 -6.86
N THR A 375 -7.93 6.07 -6.56
CA THR A 375 -7.51 7.47 -6.42
C THR A 375 -7.49 8.20 -7.76
N TRP A 376 -7.15 7.53 -8.87
CA TRP A 376 -7.29 8.12 -10.20
C TRP A 376 -8.75 8.45 -10.53
N GLU A 377 -9.68 7.55 -10.26
CA GLU A 377 -11.11 7.80 -10.43
C GLU A 377 -11.58 8.99 -9.59
N GLN A 378 -11.12 9.06 -8.35
CA GLN A 378 -11.44 10.17 -7.44
C GLN A 378 -10.82 11.50 -7.93
N ALA A 379 -9.58 11.50 -8.41
CA ALA A 379 -8.92 12.69 -8.94
C ALA A 379 -9.59 13.24 -10.20
N LEU A 380 -10.16 12.36 -11.04
CA LEU A 380 -10.99 12.77 -12.19
C LEU A 380 -12.31 13.41 -11.74
N ALA A 381 -12.95 12.85 -10.72
CA ALA A 381 -14.22 13.37 -10.19
C ALA A 381 -14.04 14.66 -9.37
N VAL A 382 -12.87 14.82 -8.72
CA VAL A 382 -12.54 15.95 -7.84
C VAL A 382 -11.11 16.40 -8.15
N PRO A 383 -10.88 17.18 -9.22
CA PRO A 383 -9.55 17.54 -9.74
C PRO A 383 -8.63 18.25 -8.74
N SER A 384 -9.19 18.92 -7.75
CA SER A 384 -8.45 19.48 -6.61
C SER A 384 -9.35 19.44 -5.39
N PRO A 385 -8.87 18.94 -4.23
CA PRO A 385 -9.60 19.15 -2.98
C PRO A 385 -9.75 20.66 -2.81
N PRO A 386 -10.96 21.23 -2.84
CA PRO A 386 -11.12 22.68 -2.81
C PRO A 386 -10.53 23.24 -1.54
N GLU A 387 -9.74 24.31 -1.65
CA GLU A 387 -9.40 25.15 -0.53
C GLU A 387 -10.70 25.71 0.07
N ILE A 388 -10.96 25.40 1.33
CA ILE A 388 -12.19 25.79 1.97
C ILE A 388 -11.94 27.12 2.67
N GLY A 389 -12.53 28.18 2.16
CA GLY A 389 -12.82 29.36 2.96
C GLY A 389 -13.88 28.98 4.00
N PHE A 390 -13.55 29.08 5.28
CA PHE A 390 -14.46 28.69 6.35
C PHE A 390 -15.21 29.89 6.93
N ASP A 391 -16.55 29.76 7.03
CA ASP A 391 -17.25 30.35 8.18
C ASP A 391 -16.83 29.54 9.43
N PRO A 392 -16.47 30.21 10.54
CA PRO A 392 -15.91 29.56 11.71
C PRO A 392 -16.94 28.65 12.37
N MET A 393 -16.86 27.34 12.12
CA MET A 393 -17.54 26.35 12.94
C MET A 393 -16.69 26.01 14.15
N VAL A 394 -17.31 25.93 15.31
CA VAL A 394 -16.67 25.57 16.57
C VAL A 394 -17.12 24.18 16.99
N ALA A 395 -16.17 23.28 17.17
CA ALA A 395 -16.43 21.97 17.75
C ALA A 395 -16.16 22.01 19.25
N ARG A 396 -17.18 21.71 20.05
CA ARG A 396 -17.06 21.58 21.51
C ARG A 396 -17.36 20.16 21.96
N PRO A 397 -16.79 19.69 23.07
CA PRO A 397 -17.21 18.44 23.70
C PRO A 397 -18.72 18.44 23.95
N ALA A 398 -19.36 17.29 23.70
CA ALA A 398 -20.76 17.12 24.07
C ALA A 398 -20.92 17.12 25.59
N THR A 399 -22.03 17.68 26.06
CA THR A 399 -22.40 17.78 27.47
C THR A 399 -23.70 17.02 27.75
N PRO A 400 -24.09 16.72 28.99
CA PRO A 400 -25.33 16.02 29.30
C PRO A 400 -26.59 16.68 28.70
N GLU A 401 -26.57 18.01 28.53
CA GLU A 401 -27.64 18.79 27.96
C GLU A 401 -27.92 18.48 26.49
N ASP A 402 -26.88 18.04 25.76
CA ASP A 402 -26.97 17.70 24.34
C ASP A 402 -27.70 16.35 24.08
N SER A 403 -27.83 15.51 25.12
CA SER A 403 -28.27 14.12 25.00
C SER A 403 -29.58 13.98 24.22
N ARG A 404 -30.58 14.83 24.53
CA ARG A 404 -31.89 14.75 23.89
C ARG A 404 -31.86 15.11 22.41
N GLN A 405 -31.09 16.13 22.07
CA GLN A 405 -30.92 16.58 20.68
C GLN A 405 -30.19 15.52 19.84
N LEU A 406 -29.10 14.93 20.37
CA LEU A 406 -28.36 13.89 19.69
C LEU A 406 -29.21 12.62 19.50
N TRP A 407 -30.06 12.27 20.47
CA TRP A 407 -31.01 11.16 20.35
C TRP A 407 -32.02 11.42 19.23
N GLN A 408 -32.58 12.62 19.12
CA GLN A 408 -33.50 13.00 18.04
C GLN A 408 -32.81 12.90 16.67
N TRP A 409 -31.60 13.44 16.54
CA TRP A 409 -30.83 13.36 15.29
C TRP A 409 -30.47 11.93 14.90
N ARG A 410 -30.14 11.07 15.88
CA ARG A 410 -29.85 9.65 15.63
C ARG A 410 -31.08 8.88 15.15
N ASN A 411 -32.24 9.24 15.65
CA ASN A 411 -33.50 8.57 15.31
C ASN A 411 -34.23 9.18 14.09
N ASP A 412 -33.69 10.24 13.51
CA ASP A 412 -34.21 10.74 12.24
C ASP A 412 -34.15 9.66 11.16
N PRO A 413 -35.22 9.45 10.36
CA PRO A 413 -35.31 8.36 9.39
C PRO A 413 -34.16 8.36 8.37
N VAL A 414 -33.72 9.53 7.88
CA VAL A 414 -32.62 9.64 6.91
C VAL A 414 -31.28 9.32 7.57
N THR A 415 -31.06 9.77 8.81
CA THR A 415 -29.86 9.42 9.59
C THR A 415 -29.79 7.90 9.82
N ARG A 416 -30.92 7.27 10.18
CA ARG A 416 -30.96 5.81 10.39
C ARG A 416 -30.66 5.02 9.13
N ALA A 417 -31.22 5.46 8.00
CA ALA A 417 -31.02 4.79 6.71
C ALA A 417 -29.53 4.77 6.29
N GLY A 418 -28.77 5.83 6.61
CA GLY A 418 -27.33 5.93 6.33
C GLY A 418 -26.42 5.31 7.39
N SER A 419 -26.95 4.80 8.50
CA SER A 419 -26.18 4.25 9.62
C SER A 419 -25.93 2.74 9.46
N ARG A 420 -24.91 2.20 10.16
CA ARG A 420 -24.64 0.74 10.23
C ARG A 420 -25.85 -0.06 10.74
N SER A 421 -26.65 0.52 11.63
CA SER A 421 -27.93 -0.03 12.08
C SER A 421 -29.04 0.95 11.80
N SER A 422 -30.07 0.51 11.07
CA SER A 422 -31.25 1.31 10.76
C SER A 422 -32.32 1.26 11.86
N ALA A 423 -32.10 0.46 12.91
CA ALA A 423 -33.04 0.34 14.03
C ALA A 423 -33.17 1.66 14.81
N GLU A 424 -34.37 1.90 15.32
CA GLU A 424 -34.62 2.99 16.25
C GLU A 424 -33.94 2.71 17.60
N VAL A 425 -33.33 3.73 18.19
CA VAL A 425 -32.65 3.64 19.48
C VAL A 425 -33.62 4.16 20.55
N SER A 426 -33.94 3.33 21.56
CA SER A 426 -34.75 3.76 22.70
C SER A 426 -34.04 4.88 23.47
N TRP A 427 -34.81 5.72 24.19
CA TRP A 427 -34.25 6.77 25.02
C TRP A 427 -33.30 6.21 26.10
N ASP A 428 -33.69 5.12 26.74
CA ASP A 428 -32.89 4.50 27.82
C ASP A 428 -31.57 3.92 27.29
N ASP A 429 -31.58 3.31 26.11
CA ASP A 429 -30.37 2.80 25.45
C ASP A 429 -29.46 3.94 25.03
N HIS A 430 -30.04 5.02 24.48
CA HIS A 430 -29.30 6.21 24.12
C HIS A 430 -28.63 6.85 25.35
N LEU A 431 -29.39 7.02 26.43
CA LEU A 431 -28.87 7.69 27.62
C LEU A 431 -27.72 6.89 28.26
N ARG A 432 -27.86 5.55 28.33
CA ARG A 432 -26.77 4.68 28.79
C ARG A 432 -25.52 4.83 27.93
N TRP A 433 -25.69 4.72 26.62
CA TRP A 433 -24.59 4.87 25.66
C TRP A 433 -23.95 6.26 25.72
N PHE A 434 -24.76 7.30 25.79
CA PHE A 434 -24.31 8.69 25.80
C PHE A 434 -23.51 9.00 27.07
N THR A 435 -24.04 8.65 28.24
CA THR A 435 -23.33 8.85 29.53
C THR A 435 -21.99 8.11 29.55
N ALA A 436 -21.99 6.86 29.11
CA ALA A 436 -20.75 6.10 28.98
C ALA A 436 -19.77 6.75 27.99
N SER A 437 -20.25 7.33 26.88
CA SER A 437 -19.42 7.96 25.86
C SER A 437 -18.71 9.21 26.37
N LEU A 438 -19.30 9.98 27.29
CA LEU A 438 -18.70 11.20 27.84
C LEU A 438 -17.46 10.93 28.73
N THR A 439 -17.33 9.71 29.26
CA THR A 439 -16.24 9.32 30.17
C THR A 439 -15.15 8.48 29.51
N ARG A 440 -15.32 8.05 28.26
CA ARG A 440 -14.35 7.22 27.54
C ARG A 440 -13.15 8.04 27.09
N THR A 441 -11.95 7.46 27.21
CA THR A 441 -10.70 8.04 26.71
C THR A 441 -10.42 7.69 25.25
N ASP A 442 -10.97 6.58 24.76
CA ASP A 442 -10.88 6.08 23.40
C ASP A 442 -12.04 6.58 22.50
N ARG A 443 -12.78 7.62 22.97
CA ARG A 443 -13.87 8.26 22.22
C ARG A 443 -13.84 9.77 22.41
N VAL A 444 -14.12 10.51 21.35
CA VAL A 444 -14.34 11.96 21.37
C VAL A 444 -15.69 12.23 20.73
N LEU A 445 -16.64 12.74 21.51
CA LEU A 445 -17.98 13.11 21.04
C LEU A 445 -18.09 14.63 21.05
N LEU A 446 -18.34 15.23 19.89
CA LEU A 446 -18.37 16.67 19.67
C LEU A 446 -19.74 17.10 19.15
N VAL A 447 -20.19 18.26 19.61
CA VAL A 447 -21.23 19.05 18.95
C VAL A 447 -20.54 20.17 18.20
N VAL A 448 -20.89 20.35 16.94
CA VAL A 448 -20.32 21.40 16.09
C VAL A 448 -21.38 22.46 15.85
N GLU A 449 -21.00 23.70 16.09
CA GLU A 449 -21.89 24.86 16.09
C GLU A 449 -21.36 25.94 15.15
N ASP A 450 -22.29 26.71 14.58
CA ASP A 450 -22.04 27.98 13.89
C ASP A 450 -22.84 29.11 14.57
N PRO A 451 -22.79 30.34 14.10
CA PRO A 451 -23.56 31.43 14.68
C PRO A 451 -25.10 31.21 14.73
N ALA A 452 -25.62 30.29 13.92
CA ALA A 452 -27.04 29.94 13.93
C ALA A 452 -27.38 28.81 14.93
N GLY A 453 -26.38 28.29 15.66
CA GLY A 453 -26.53 27.23 16.65
C GLY A 453 -25.98 25.85 16.21
N PRO A 454 -26.38 24.75 16.90
CA PRO A 454 -25.89 23.43 16.62
C PRO A 454 -26.16 22.98 15.17
N ALA A 455 -25.10 22.65 14.45
CA ALA A 455 -25.12 22.26 13.05
C ALA A 455 -25.02 20.74 12.84
N GLY A 456 -24.51 20.03 13.85
CA GLY A 456 -24.37 18.58 13.80
C GLY A 456 -23.46 18.02 14.88
N THR A 457 -23.13 16.75 14.76
CA THR A 457 -22.22 16.04 15.67
C THR A 457 -21.15 15.29 14.92
N VAL A 458 -19.94 15.28 15.49
CA VAL A 458 -18.80 14.49 15.03
C VAL A 458 -18.34 13.63 16.20
N ARG A 459 -18.27 12.33 15.97
CA ARG A 459 -17.73 11.37 16.93
C ARG A 459 -16.50 10.72 16.34
N TRP A 460 -15.47 10.59 17.13
CA TRP A 460 -14.25 9.87 16.85
C TRP A 460 -14.14 8.69 17.79
N ASP A 461 -13.92 7.51 17.24
CA ASP A 461 -13.63 6.29 17.99
C ASP A 461 -12.20 5.84 17.65
N LEU A 462 -11.36 5.65 18.68
CA LEU A 462 -10.02 5.10 18.50
C LEU A 462 -10.15 3.65 18.05
N VAL A 463 -9.58 3.34 16.89
CA VAL A 463 -9.48 1.97 16.41
C VAL A 463 -8.34 1.31 17.17
N ARG A 464 -8.63 0.30 17.98
CA ARG A 464 -7.61 -0.43 18.74
C ARG A 464 -6.62 -1.07 17.79
N GLU A 465 -5.35 -0.94 18.13
CA GLU A 465 -4.25 -1.61 17.44
C GLU A 465 -4.42 -3.13 17.49
N ARG A 466 -3.92 -3.80 16.45
CA ARG A 466 -3.53 -5.20 16.55
C ARG A 466 -2.37 -5.28 17.53
N ASP A 467 -2.54 -6.06 18.59
CA ASP A 467 -1.57 -6.23 19.68
C ASP A 467 -0.17 -6.53 19.12
N GLY A 468 0.84 -5.73 19.48
CA GLY A 468 2.23 -6.13 19.39
C GLY A 468 3.26 -5.14 18.80
N GLU A 469 2.93 -3.88 18.47
CA GLU A 469 3.95 -2.92 18.00
C GLU A 469 4.23 -1.80 19.01
N PRO A 470 5.49 -1.61 19.43
CA PRO A 470 5.87 -0.42 20.18
C PRO A 470 5.90 0.78 19.22
N GLY A 471 4.99 1.70 19.39
CA GLY A 471 4.83 2.92 18.58
C GLY A 471 3.64 2.88 17.63
N GLY A 472 2.61 2.12 17.96
CA GLY A 472 1.43 1.89 17.16
C GLY A 472 0.73 3.15 16.65
N SER A 473 0.31 3.10 15.40
CA SER A 473 -0.39 4.19 14.73
C SER A 473 -1.79 4.37 15.32
N HIS A 474 -2.08 5.55 15.83
CA HIS A 474 -3.39 5.88 16.39
C HIS A 474 -4.33 6.31 15.28
N GLU A 475 -5.19 5.38 14.86
CA GLU A 475 -6.20 5.60 13.84
C GLU A 475 -7.55 5.88 14.50
N TRP A 476 -8.23 6.92 14.03
CA TRP A 476 -9.52 7.33 14.56
C TRP A 476 -10.61 7.23 13.51
N GLU A 477 -11.65 6.45 13.80
CA GLU A 477 -12.82 6.31 12.92
C GLU A 477 -13.84 7.41 13.22
N VAL A 478 -14.26 8.12 12.18
CA VAL A 478 -15.26 9.18 12.27
C VAL A 478 -16.68 8.66 12.06
N SER A 479 -17.61 9.21 12.86
CA SER A 479 -19.05 9.16 12.61
C SER A 479 -19.58 10.59 12.63
N ILE A 480 -20.22 11.03 11.55
CA ILE A 480 -20.70 12.38 11.36
C ILE A 480 -22.20 12.41 11.11
N THR A 481 -22.91 13.35 11.72
CA THR A 481 -24.33 13.60 11.48
C THR A 481 -24.57 15.09 11.35
N VAL A 482 -25.07 15.53 10.21
CA VAL A 482 -25.59 16.89 10.02
C VAL A 482 -26.98 16.94 10.66
N ALA A 483 -27.24 18.01 11.44
CA ALA A 483 -28.57 18.23 12.03
C ALA A 483 -29.65 18.13 10.96
N PRO A 484 -30.74 17.33 11.16
CA PRO A 484 -31.76 17.09 10.14
C PRO A 484 -32.33 18.37 9.55
N GLU A 485 -32.56 19.38 10.39
CA GLU A 485 -33.07 20.71 10.06
C GLU A 485 -32.07 21.60 9.29
N ARG A 486 -30.81 21.20 9.25
CA ARG A 486 -29.71 21.95 8.60
C ARG A 486 -29.18 21.24 7.34
N ARG A 487 -29.80 20.16 6.89
CA ARG A 487 -29.43 19.45 5.67
C ARG A 487 -29.61 20.33 4.42
N GLY A 488 -28.85 20.04 3.36
CA GLY A 488 -28.87 20.82 2.12
C GLY A 488 -28.07 22.13 2.15
N GLN A 489 -27.51 22.51 3.30
CA GLN A 489 -26.70 23.73 3.49
C GLN A 489 -25.19 23.49 3.28
N ASN A 490 -24.77 22.37 2.71
CA ASN A 490 -23.37 21.97 2.48
C ASN A 490 -22.48 21.96 3.75
N LEU A 491 -23.07 21.71 4.93
CA LEU A 491 -22.38 21.75 6.23
C LEU A 491 -21.48 20.53 6.50
N GLY A 492 -21.58 19.46 5.74
CA GLY A 492 -20.84 18.20 6.00
C GLY A 492 -19.32 18.41 6.08
N ARG A 493 -18.73 19.14 5.12
CA ARG A 493 -17.29 19.40 5.08
C ARG A 493 -16.80 20.31 6.21
N PRO A 494 -17.43 21.49 6.47
CA PRO A 494 -17.11 22.32 7.61
C PRO A 494 -17.21 21.57 8.94
N LEU A 495 -18.26 20.76 9.15
CA LEU A 495 -18.43 19.91 10.33
C LEU A 495 -17.27 18.93 10.51
N LEU A 496 -16.92 18.20 9.43
CA LEU A 496 -15.83 17.21 9.46
C LEU A 496 -14.51 17.91 9.81
N ARG A 497 -14.22 19.05 9.16
CA ARG A 497 -12.99 19.81 9.40
C ARG A 497 -12.87 20.33 10.84
N ALA A 498 -13.95 20.88 11.39
CA ALA A 498 -13.98 21.31 12.78
C ALA A 498 -13.71 20.14 13.74
N GLY A 499 -14.28 18.98 13.45
CA GLY A 499 -14.03 17.74 14.20
C GLY A 499 -12.58 17.25 14.10
N GLU A 500 -11.94 17.33 12.92
CA GLU A 500 -10.52 16.98 12.73
C GLU A 500 -9.60 17.89 13.55
N VAL A 501 -9.85 19.20 13.50
CA VAL A 501 -9.07 20.20 14.28
C VAL A 501 -9.20 19.92 15.77
N ALA A 502 -10.42 19.76 16.29
CA ALA A 502 -10.65 19.50 17.70
C ALA A 502 -10.02 18.18 18.19
N LEU A 503 -10.01 17.14 17.35
CA LEU A 503 -9.32 15.89 17.68
C LEU A 503 -7.81 16.09 17.73
N ALA A 504 -7.23 16.77 16.73
CA ALA A 504 -5.80 17.05 16.67
C ALA A 504 -5.34 17.88 17.88
N GLU A 505 -6.07 18.92 18.26
CA GLU A 505 -5.78 19.74 19.44
C GLU A 505 -5.83 18.93 20.75
N LYS A 506 -6.85 18.07 20.90
CA LYS A 506 -6.99 17.20 22.07
C LYS A 506 -5.84 16.23 22.19
N THR A 507 -5.37 15.65 21.09
CA THR A 507 -4.29 14.67 21.08
C THR A 507 -2.91 15.30 21.20
N SER A 508 -2.67 16.48 20.59
CA SER A 508 -1.39 17.22 20.69
C SER A 508 -1.09 17.73 22.10
N GLY A 509 -2.11 18.04 22.89
CA GLY A 509 -1.97 18.48 24.29
C GLY A 509 -1.44 17.40 25.25
N VAL A 510 -1.51 16.14 24.86
CA VAL A 510 -1.10 14.97 25.66
C VAL A 510 0.36 14.56 25.39
N THR A 511 0.99 15.02 24.29
CA THR A 511 2.36 14.65 23.89
C THR A 511 3.47 15.08 24.88
N ARG A 512 3.20 15.98 25.83
CA ARG A 512 4.17 16.32 26.91
C ARG A 512 4.36 15.23 27.97
N SER A 513 3.57 14.15 27.95
CA SER A 513 3.61 13.05 28.93
C SER A 513 3.28 11.67 28.34
N GLY A 514 3.71 11.39 27.09
CA GLY A 514 3.48 10.07 26.48
C GLY A 514 2.14 9.95 25.73
N GLY A 515 1.63 11.04 25.19
CA GLY A 515 0.36 11.06 24.45
C GLY A 515 0.47 10.57 23.00
N THR A 516 -0.67 10.19 22.49
CA THR A 516 -0.90 9.49 21.23
C THR A 516 -1.18 10.50 20.11
N GLU A 517 -0.24 10.67 19.20
CA GLU A 517 -0.42 11.50 18.02
C GLU A 517 -1.39 10.84 17.02
N VAL A 518 -2.29 11.62 16.40
CA VAL A 518 -3.17 11.10 15.35
C VAL A 518 -2.34 10.80 14.12
N HIS A 519 -2.34 9.54 13.68
CA HIS A 519 -1.67 9.13 12.45
C HIS A 519 -2.61 9.10 11.25
N ALA A 520 -3.88 8.74 11.45
CA ALA A 520 -4.88 8.76 10.38
C ALA A 520 -6.31 8.88 10.88
N TYR A 521 -7.14 9.42 10.00
CA TYR A 521 -8.59 9.46 10.11
C TYR A 521 -9.20 8.41 9.20
N LEU A 522 -10.12 7.61 9.72
CA LEU A 522 -10.85 6.59 8.99
C LEU A 522 -12.34 6.97 8.87
N ALA A 523 -12.95 6.59 7.76
CA ALA A 523 -14.40 6.68 7.58
C ALA A 523 -14.92 5.40 6.94
N VAL A 524 -16.02 4.87 7.46
CA VAL A 524 -16.68 3.67 6.93
C VAL A 524 -18.06 4.08 6.43
N VAL A 525 -18.27 3.95 5.12
CA VAL A 525 -19.41 4.53 4.41
C VAL A 525 -20.11 3.46 3.56
N ARG A 526 -21.42 3.42 3.61
CA ARG A 526 -22.19 2.59 2.67
C ARG A 526 -22.08 3.16 1.25
N ILE A 527 -21.83 2.30 0.28
CA ILE A 527 -21.64 2.70 -1.13
C ILE A 527 -22.87 3.33 -1.76
N ASP A 528 -24.07 3.03 -1.23
CA ASP A 528 -25.33 3.65 -1.65
C ASP A 528 -25.62 5.01 -0.97
N ASN A 529 -24.84 5.39 0.07
CA ASN A 529 -24.92 6.70 0.69
C ASN A 529 -24.07 7.73 -0.07
N GLN A 530 -24.57 8.16 -1.23
CA GLN A 530 -23.88 9.07 -2.15
C GLN A 530 -23.44 10.39 -1.48
N SER A 531 -24.23 10.90 -0.53
CA SER A 531 -23.88 12.13 0.19
C SER A 531 -22.65 11.97 1.06
N SER A 532 -22.54 10.86 1.79
CA SER A 532 -21.36 10.55 2.62
C SER A 532 -20.15 10.15 1.76
N MET A 533 -20.36 9.40 0.68
CA MET A 533 -19.29 9.09 -0.28
C MET A 533 -18.66 10.40 -0.78
N ARG A 534 -19.46 11.30 -1.32
CA ARG A 534 -19.01 12.59 -1.85
C ARG A 534 -18.37 13.47 -0.78
N LEU A 535 -18.87 13.44 0.48
CA LEU A 535 -18.28 14.17 1.59
C LEU A 535 -16.82 13.76 1.80
N PHE A 536 -16.54 12.47 1.93
CA PHE A 536 -15.19 11.99 2.22
C PHE A 536 -14.27 12.13 1.02
N GLU A 537 -14.73 11.82 -0.19
CA GLU A 537 -13.97 12.03 -1.43
C GLU A 537 -13.51 13.49 -1.59
N THR A 538 -14.42 14.46 -1.35
CA THR A 538 -14.09 15.89 -1.45
C THR A 538 -13.34 16.45 -0.24
N SER A 539 -13.20 15.68 0.85
CA SER A 539 -12.45 16.05 2.06
C SER A 539 -11.06 15.42 2.11
N ALA A 540 -10.55 14.95 0.96
CA ALA A 540 -9.25 14.31 0.79
C ALA A 540 -9.07 12.98 1.56
N TYR A 541 -10.17 12.27 1.81
CA TYR A 541 -10.12 10.87 2.24
C TYR A 541 -9.93 9.98 1.01
N LEU A 542 -8.95 9.10 1.06
CA LEU A 542 -8.62 8.17 -0.01
C LEU A 542 -9.27 6.81 0.23
N PRO A 543 -9.71 6.10 -0.82
CA PRO A 543 -10.18 4.73 -0.72
C PRO A 543 -9.13 3.84 -0.04
N ASP A 544 -9.52 3.10 0.98
CA ASP A 544 -8.63 2.28 1.80
C ASP A 544 -8.90 0.78 1.70
N LEU A 545 -10.15 0.37 1.87
CA LEU A 545 -10.58 -1.01 1.66
C LEU A 545 -11.76 -1.06 0.70
N PRO A 546 -11.81 -2.11 -0.16
CA PRO A 546 -12.98 -2.35 -1.00
C PRO A 546 -14.23 -2.57 -0.14
N PRO A 547 -15.43 -2.42 -0.73
CA PRO A 547 -16.67 -2.67 -0.02
C PRO A 547 -16.69 -4.06 0.60
N ASP A 548 -17.08 -4.14 1.87
CA ASP A 548 -17.33 -5.39 2.56
C ASP A 548 -18.64 -6.07 2.07
N PRO A 549 -18.96 -7.29 2.48
CA PRO A 549 -20.22 -7.95 2.12
C PRO A 549 -21.49 -7.18 2.52
N GLY A 550 -21.40 -6.26 3.49
CA GLY A 550 -22.46 -5.34 3.90
C GLY A 550 -22.57 -4.09 3.04
N GLY A 551 -21.71 -3.94 2.04
CA GLY A 551 -21.66 -2.77 1.16
C GLY A 551 -21.01 -1.54 1.81
N PHE A 552 -20.17 -1.70 2.83
CA PHE A 552 -19.44 -0.60 3.46
C PHE A 552 -18.02 -0.50 2.92
N MET A 553 -17.66 0.66 2.39
CA MET A 553 -16.32 1.01 1.94
C MET A 553 -15.60 1.81 3.01
N ARG A 554 -14.30 1.54 3.18
CA ARG A 554 -13.46 2.31 4.10
C ARG A 554 -12.61 3.32 3.34
N PHE A 555 -12.61 4.53 3.87
CA PHE A 555 -11.75 5.63 3.46
C PHE A 555 -10.72 5.93 4.55
N ARG A 556 -9.59 6.50 4.15
CA ARG A 556 -8.50 6.93 5.01
C ARG A 556 -7.97 8.29 4.59
N LYS A 557 -7.61 9.10 5.57
CA LYS A 557 -6.86 10.34 5.41
C LYS A 557 -5.72 10.35 6.42
N ASP A 558 -4.49 10.33 5.93
CA ASP A 558 -3.34 10.41 6.81
C ASP A 558 -3.26 11.81 7.43
N ALA A 559 -3.04 11.88 8.75
CA ALA A 559 -2.81 13.13 9.43
C ALA A 559 -1.46 13.67 8.95
N ARG A 560 -1.44 14.89 8.42
CA ARG A 560 -0.19 15.51 7.96
C ARG A 560 0.70 15.75 9.17
N VAL A 561 1.92 15.21 9.13
CA VAL A 561 3.00 15.72 9.95
C VAL A 561 3.31 17.12 9.39
N THR A 562 2.82 18.16 10.07
CA THR A 562 3.11 19.56 9.76
C THR A 562 4.50 19.93 10.23
#